data_289fb89c69342d9a45ccef33a8ab443f
#
_entry.id   289fb89c69342d9a45ccef33a8ab443f
#
_cell.length_a   1.000
_cell.length_b   1.000
_cell.length_c   1.000
_cell.angle_alpha   90.00
_cell.angle_beta   90.00
_cell.angle_gamma   90.00
#
_symmetry.space_group_name_H-M   'P 1'
#
loop_
_entity.id
_entity.type
_entity.pdbx_description
1 polymer ?
#
loop_
_entity_poly.entity_id
_entity_poly.type
_entity_poly.pdbx_seq_one_letter_code
_entity_poly.pdbx_strand_id
1 'polypeptide(L)'
;MKRSIYLTAIAMTMLFTACTKEEVADVPSSDQTIEFLVNGNPSGGNFTLFSFEKGVAVPTADSNSLKWDFGLRFETFIINSKASGPGNAFVQILNQPYTAVTSAALSGYKFDTTASQKAIKGLEWYTYNSITRQFSPIAGKTFVFVTANGKYAKMEVLKADPANDNGEPVTPPTRPTRIKYTLRYFYQKNGTPNFQ
;
A
#
# COMPACT_ATOMS: atom_id res chain seq x y z
N MET A 1 -13.06 80.22 -3.75
CA MET A 1 -12.02 79.28 -4.11
C MET A 1 -12.25 77.98 -3.35
N LYS A 2 -12.85 76.95 -3.99
CA LYS A 2 -13.12 75.69 -3.36
C LYS A 2 -12.08 74.66 -3.87
N ARG A 3 -11.24 74.11 -2.96
CA ARG A 3 -10.26 73.05 -3.26
C ARG A 3 -10.93 71.70 -3.02
N SER A 4 -11.13 70.93 -4.09
CA SER A 4 -11.55 69.52 -4.03
C SER A 4 -10.33 68.65 -3.79
N ILE A 5 -10.36 67.87 -2.73
CA ILE A 5 -9.36 66.85 -2.40
C ILE A 5 -9.89 65.52 -2.94
N TYR A 6 -9.25 64.94 -3.94
CA TYR A 6 -9.54 63.58 -4.43
C TYR A 6 -8.78 62.56 -3.57
N LEU A 7 -9.51 61.75 -2.83
CA LEU A 7 -8.98 60.61 -2.08
C LEU A 7 -8.93 59.40 -3.05
N THR A 8 -7.73 59.01 -3.46
CA THR A 8 -7.55 57.80 -4.28
C THR A 8 -7.43 56.58 -3.33
N ALA A 9 -8.46 55.74 -3.27
CA ALA A 9 -8.41 54.49 -2.54
C ALA A 9 -7.72 53.42 -3.42
N ILE A 10 -6.54 52.99 -3.02
CA ILE A 10 -5.83 51.86 -3.63
C ILE A 10 -6.39 50.58 -3.01
N ALA A 11 -7.21 49.85 -3.75
CA ALA A 11 -7.67 48.53 -3.37
C ALA A 11 -6.54 47.53 -3.64
N MET A 12 -5.89 47.04 -2.59
CA MET A 12 -4.85 46.02 -2.64
C MET A 12 -5.56 44.63 -2.67
N THR A 13 -5.75 44.08 -3.87
CA THR A 13 -6.27 42.71 -4.08
C THR A 13 -5.18 41.72 -3.69
N MET A 14 -5.30 41.10 -2.52
CA MET A 14 -4.50 39.92 -2.15
C MET A 14 -4.99 38.68 -2.92
N LEU A 15 -4.22 38.28 -3.91
CA LEU A 15 -4.38 36.98 -4.56
C LEU A 15 -3.91 35.89 -3.59
N PHE A 16 -4.86 35.25 -2.91
CA PHE A 16 -4.59 33.99 -2.22
C PHE A 16 -4.46 32.89 -3.26
N THR A 17 -3.24 32.53 -3.63
CA THR A 17 -2.97 31.26 -4.32
C THR A 17 -3.20 30.13 -3.31
N ALA A 18 -4.44 29.62 -3.25
CA ALA A 18 -4.73 28.37 -2.57
C ALA A 18 -4.06 27.24 -3.37
N CYS A 19 -2.95 26.73 -2.85
CA CYS A 19 -2.41 25.44 -3.30
C CYS A 19 -3.43 24.36 -2.92
N THR A 20 -4.37 24.04 -3.79
CA THR A 20 -5.23 22.89 -3.65
C THR A 20 -4.38 21.65 -3.85
N LYS A 21 -4.04 20.98 -2.74
CA LYS A 21 -3.45 19.63 -2.78
C LYS A 21 -4.49 18.75 -3.47
N GLU A 22 -4.14 18.26 -4.64
CA GLU A 22 -5.03 17.36 -5.39
C GLU A 22 -5.29 16.11 -4.53
N GLU A 23 -6.51 15.95 -4.07
CA GLU A 23 -6.90 14.79 -3.26
C GLU A 23 -7.08 13.60 -4.20
N VAL A 24 -6.27 12.55 -4.00
CA VAL A 24 -6.38 11.31 -4.78
C VAL A 24 -7.75 10.71 -4.53
N ALA A 25 -8.53 10.53 -5.59
CA ALA A 25 -9.87 9.93 -5.51
C ALA A 25 -9.79 8.47 -5.03
N ASP A 26 -10.85 8.02 -4.35
CA ASP A 26 -10.96 6.63 -3.94
C ASP A 26 -11.09 5.71 -5.14
N VAL A 27 -10.47 4.52 -5.06
CA VAL A 27 -10.63 3.48 -6.09
C VAL A 27 -12.06 2.94 -6.11
N PRO A 28 -12.59 2.53 -7.27
CA PRO A 28 -13.87 1.84 -7.34
C PRO A 28 -13.80 0.46 -6.68
N SER A 29 -14.96 -0.09 -6.24
CA SER A 29 -15.07 -1.49 -5.80
C SER A 29 -15.07 -2.42 -7.03
N SER A 30 -13.90 -2.57 -7.64
CA SER A 30 -13.62 -3.43 -8.80
C SER A 30 -12.16 -3.87 -8.75
N ASP A 31 -11.81 -4.89 -9.53
CA ASP A 31 -10.41 -5.34 -9.62
C ASP A 31 -9.49 -4.24 -10.14
N GLN A 32 -8.44 -3.99 -9.40
CA GLN A 32 -7.36 -3.06 -9.73
C GLN A 32 -6.07 -3.84 -9.91
N THR A 33 -5.25 -3.45 -10.89
CA THR A 33 -3.87 -3.92 -11.01
C THR A 33 -2.94 -2.72 -10.93
N ILE A 34 -1.95 -2.82 -10.05
CA ILE A 34 -1.01 -1.74 -9.79
C ILE A 34 0.42 -2.25 -9.81
N GLU A 35 1.34 -1.34 -10.15
CA GLU A 35 2.78 -1.54 -9.99
C GLU A 35 3.36 -0.46 -9.10
N PHE A 36 4.29 -0.82 -8.22
CA PHE A 36 5.03 0.14 -7.40
C PHE A 36 6.37 -0.42 -6.95
N LEU A 37 7.28 0.50 -6.63
CA LEU A 37 8.63 0.17 -6.17
C LEU A 37 8.69 0.11 -4.65
N VAL A 38 9.31 -0.93 -4.15
CA VAL A 38 9.55 -1.18 -2.72
C VAL A 38 11.04 -1.12 -2.47
N ASN A 39 11.44 -0.75 -1.25
CA ASN A 39 12.83 -0.83 -0.84
C ASN A 39 13.36 -2.27 -0.97
N GLY A 40 14.43 -2.43 -1.74
CA GLY A 40 15.06 -3.73 -2.03
C GLY A 40 16.06 -4.21 -0.98
N ASN A 41 16.23 -3.50 0.15
CA ASN A 41 17.10 -3.92 1.24
C ASN A 41 16.33 -4.74 2.28
N PRO A 42 16.59 -6.06 2.43
CA PRO A 42 15.88 -6.89 3.40
C PRO A 42 16.13 -6.49 4.86
N SER A 43 17.32 -5.92 5.13
CA SER A 43 17.79 -5.68 6.51
C SER A 43 17.60 -4.25 7.00
N GLY A 44 17.15 -3.33 6.15
CA GLY A 44 17.07 -1.92 6.54
C GLY A 44 16.26 -1.02 5.62
N GLY A 45 16.07 0.22 6.05
CA GLY A 45 15.30 1.23 5.36
C GLY A 45 13.79 1.15 5.63
N ASN A 46 13.07 2.12 5.07
CA ASN A 46 11.64 2.27 5.30
C ASN A 46 10.82 1.25 4.51
N PHE A 47 9.66 0.89 5.07
CA PHE A 47 8.62 0.21 4.33
C PHE A 47 7.95 1.17 3.36
N THR A 48 7.61 0.70 2.17
CA THR A 48 6.67 1.38 1.27
C THR A 48 5.27 1.03 1.75
N LEU A 49 4.55 2.03 2.26
CA LEU A 49 3.21 1.88 2.79
C LEU A 49 2.19 1.98 1.65
N PHE A 50 1.07 1.26 1.74
CA PHE A 50 0.05 1.23 0.70
C PHE A 50 -1.35 1.38 1.27
N SER A 51 -2.20 2.13 0.54
CA SER A 51 -3.62 2.28 0.81
C SER A 51 -4.46 1.56 -0.24
N PHE A 52 -5.29 0.60 0.18
CA PHE A 52 -6.27 0.00 -0.72
C PHE A 52 -7.32 1.00 -1.20
N GLU A 53 -7.74 1.90 -0.31
CA GLU A 53 -8.76 2.91 -0.60
C GLU A 53 -8.33 3.88 -1.69
N LYS A 54 -7.08 4.32 -1.65
CA LYS A 54 -6.51 5.28 -2.63
C LYS A 54 -5.80 4.61 -3.80
N GLY A 55 -5.44 3.33 -3.69
CA GLY A 55 -4.71 2.60 -4.73
C GLY A 55 -3.28 3.07 -4.95
N VAL A 56 -2.66 3.70 -3.97
CA VAL A 56 -1.33 4.31 -4.10
C VAL A 56 -0.45 4.05 -2.88
N ALA A 57 0.85 4.24 -3.07
CA ALA A 57 1.80 4.30 -1.97
C ALA A 57 1.55 5.54 -1.10
N VAL A 58 1.67 5.38 0.21
CA VAL A 58 1.45 6.42 1.22
C VAL A 58 2.81 6.95 1.69
N PRO A 59 2.97 8.28 1.82
CA PRO A 59 4.21 8.85 2.33
C PRO A 59 4.59 8.32 3.70
N THR A 60 5.89 8.08 3.94
CA THR A 60 6.42 7.59 5.23
C THR A 60 6.07 8.53 6.41
N ALA A 61 5.90 9.82 6.15
CA ALA A 61 5.45 10.78 7.15
C ALA A 61 4.05 10.44 7.72
N ASP A 62 3.23 9.71 6.96
CA ASP A 62 1.91 9.24 7.38
C ASP A 62 1.93 7.86 8.05
N SER A 63 3.11 7.32 8.38
CA SER A 63 3.24 5.98 9.02
C SER A 63 2.47 5.85 10.34
N ASN A 64 2.34 6.96 11.08
CA ASN A 64 1.55 7.01 12.30
C ASN A 64 0.09 7.49 12.05
N SER A 65 -0.56 6.90 11.04
CA SER A 65 -1.94 7.26 10.66
C SER A 65 -2.74 6.04 10.19
N LEU A 66 -4.05 6.20 9.96
CA LEU A 66 -4.92 5.18 9.37
C LEU A 66 -4.96 5.21 7.84
N LYS A 67 -4.10 6.02 7.20
CA LYS A 67 -4.11 6.22 5.75
C LYS A 67 -3.52 5.05 4.95
N TRP A 68 -2.92 4.07 5.60
CA TRP A 68 -2.31 2.90 4.96
C TRP A 68 -2.83 1.61 5.59
N ASP A 69 -2.78 0.51 4.85
CA ASP A 69 -3.30 -0.80 5.27
C ASP A 69 -2.20 -1.82 5.48
N PHE A 70 -1.23 -1.86 4.57
CA PHE A 70 -0.03 -2.69 4.67
C PHE A 70 1.20 -1.93 4.19
N GLY A 71 2.37 -2.43 4.54
CA GLY A 71 3.65 -1.96 4.02
C GLY A 71 4.50 -3.12 3.53
N LEU A 72 5.35 -2.85 2.55
CA LEU A 72 6.30 -3.80 1.97
C LEU A 72 7.73 -3.25 2.02
N ARG A 73 8.66 -4.13 2.34
CA ARG A 73 10.11 -3.91 2.19
C ARG A 73 10.74 -5.24 1.82
N PHE A 74 11.40 -5.28 0.69
CA PHE A 74 11.89 -6.50 0.08
C PHE A 74 10.75 -7.53 0.01
N GLU A 75 10.80 -8.67 0.73
CA GLU A 75 9.72 -9.67 0.81
C GLU A 75 8.86 -9.57 2.08
N THR A 76 9.19 -8.63 2.96
CA THR A 76 8.57 -8.51 4.27
C THR A 76 7.35 -7.61 4.23
N PHE A 77 6.20 -8.16 4.64
CA PHE A 77 4.98 -7.39 4.89
C PHE A 77 4.90 -6.91 6.33
N ILE A 78 4.36 -5.71 6.50
CA ILE A 78 3.79 -5.22 7.77
C ILE A 78 2.32 -4.84 7.56
N ILE A 79 1.53 -4.96 8.60
CA ILE A 79 0.10 -4.62 8.59
C ILE A 79 -0.12 -3.44 9.53
N ASN A 80 -0.95 -2.47 9.13
CA ASN A 80 -1.25 -1.32 9.97
C ASN A 80 -2.05 -1.73 11.22
N SER A 81 -1.35 -2.33 12.16
CA SER A 81 -1.91 -2.81 13.41
C SER A 81 -0.86 -2.85 14.51
N LYS A 82 -1.26 -2.52 15.72
CA LYS A 82 -0.48 -2.67 16.98
C LYS A 82 1.02 -2.31 16.86
N ALA A 83 1.86 -3.33 16.59
CA ALA A 83 3.31 -3.16 16.58
C ALA A 83 3.85 -2.45 15.34
N SER A 84 3.08 -2.36 14.26
CA SER A 84 3.53 -1.79 12.98
C SER A 84 2.84 -0.49 12.61
N GLY A 85 1.70 -0.17 13.25
CA GLY A 85 0.98 1.08 13.00
C GLY A 85 -0.22 1.25 13.93
N PRO A 86 -0.84 2.44 13.96
CA PRO A 86 -1.92 2.77 14.90
C PRO A 86 -3.27 2.18 14.50
N GLY A 87 -3.38 1.57 13.32
CA GLY A 87 -4.63 1.01 12.80
C GLY A 87 -5.04 -0.28 13.47
N ASN A 88 -6.14 -0.81 13.00
CA ASN A 88 -6.69 -2.09 13.46
C ASN A 88 -6.87 -3.05 12.26
N ALA A 89 -5.87 -3.08 11.38
CA ALA A 89 -5.88 -3.96 10.23
C ALA A 89 -5.56 -5.41 10.62
N PHE A 90 -6.13 -6.35 9.87
CA PHE A 90 -5.89 -7.77 10.00
C PHE A 90 -5.73 -8.40 8.62
N VAL A 91 -5.06 -9.55 8.54
CA VAL A 91 -4.87 -10.27 7.29
C VAL A 91 -4.94 -11.78 7.51
N GLN A 92 -5.41 -12.50 6.51
CA GLN A 92 -5.23 -13.95 6.37
C GLN A 92 -4.76 -14.28 4.95
N ILE A 93 -4.02 -15.37 4.81
CA ILE A 93 -3.61 -15.90 3.50
C ILE A 93 -4.39 -17.18 3.27
N LEU A 94 -5.15 -17.22 2.19
CA LEU A 94 -5.93 -18.38 1.76
C LEU A 94 -5.16 -19.14 0.67
N ASN A 95 -5.20 -20.47 0.72
CA ASN A 95 -4.71 -21.36 -0.34
C ASN A 95 -5.81 -21.52 -1.41
N GLN A 96 -6.24 -20.40 -1.99
CA GLN A 96 -7.30 -20.34 -2.99
C GLN A 96 -6.94 -19.29 -4.05
N PRO A 97 -7.23 -19.55 -5.34
CA PRO A 97 -7.07 -18.54 -6.38
C PRO A 97 -7.89 -17.28 -6.07
N TYR A 98 -7.37 -16.14 -6.44
CA TYR A 98 -7.99 -14.84 -6.22
C TYR A 98 -9.45 -14.75 -6.69
N THR A 99 -9.74 -15.34 -7.86
CA THR A 99 -11.09 -15.35 -8.44
C THR A 99 -12.09 -16.23 -7.68
N ALA A 100 -11.60 -17.22 -6.92
CA ALA A 100 -12.45 -18.09 -6.11
C ALA A 100 -12.83 -17.46 -4.75
N VAL A 101 -12.14 -16.41 -4.33
CA VAL A 101 -12.43 -15.71 -3.07
C VAL A 101 -13.47 -14.63 -3.34
N THR A 102 -14.74 -14.95 -3.09
CA THR A 102 -15.89 -14.05 -3.34
C THR A 102 -16.34 -13.26 -2.10
N SER A 103 -15.85 -13.65 -0.93
CA SER A 103 -16.14 -12.95 0.34
C SER A 103 -15.00 -13.09 1.34
N ALA A 104 -14.89 -12.12 2.25
CA ALA A 104 -14.02 -12.19 3.41
C ALA A 104 -14.62 -13.13 4.48
N ALA A 105 -13.78 -13.98 5.06
CA ALA A 105 -14.19 -14.83 6.18
C ALA A 105 -14.42 -13.98 7.45
N LEU A 106 -15.23 -14.47 8.38
CA LEU A 106 -15.51 -13.78 9.65
C LEU A 106 -14.44 -14.01 10.72
N SER A 107 -13.50 -14.92 10.51
CA SER A 107 -12.46 -15.29 11.49
C SER A 107 -11.19 -15.80 10.80
N GLY A 108 -10.15 -16.12 11.59
CA GLY A 108 -8.89 -16.67 11.06
C GLY A 108 -7.84 -15.60 10.71
N TYR A 109 -8.10 -14.35 11.03
CA TYR A 109 -7.20 -13.25 10.77
C TYR A 109 -6.06 -13.16 11.78
N LYS A 110 -4.92 -12.67 11.30
CA LYS A 110 -3.71 -12.38 12.08
C LYS A 110 -3.39 -10.90 11.98
N PHE A 111 -2.58 -10.40 12.90
CA PHE A 111 -2.04 -9.04 12.94
C PHE A 111 -0.60 -9.05 13.45
N ASP A 112 0.12 -7.96 13.26
CA ASP A 112 1.47 -7.80 13.76
C ASP A 112 1.48 -7.63 15.28
N THR A 113 2.02 -8.59 16.03
CA THR A 113 2.03 -8.55 17.50
C THR A 113 3.26 -7.86 18.06
N THR A 114 4.41 -8.05 17.41
CA THR A 114 5.71 -7.42 17.77
C THR A 114 6.49 -7.07 16.51
N ALA A 115 7.63 -6.40 16.66
CA ALA A 115 8.54 -6.09 15.55
C ALA A 115 9.03 -7.35 14.80
N SER A 116 9.14 -8.49 15.47
CA SER A 116 9.59 -9.77 14.92
C SER A 116 8.46 -10.76 14.62
N GLN A 117 7.26 -10.55 15.17
CA GLN A 117 6.10 -11.43 14.98
C GLN A 117 5.07 -10.77 14.07
N LYS A 118 5.30 -10.92 12.76
CA LYS A 118 4.44 -10.39 11.72
C LYS A 118 3.27 -11.32 11.42
N ALA A 119 2.16 -10.75 10.98
CA ALA A 119 0.96 -11.48 10.55
C ALA A 119 1.25 -12.37 9.35
N ILE A 120 2.06 -11.88 8.42
CA ILE A 120 2.49 -12.59 7.21
C ILE A 120 3.93 -13.06 7.42
N LYS A 121 4.14 -14.36 7.39
CA LYS A 121 5.48 -14.98 7.50
C LYS A 121 6.02 -15.27 6.10
N GLY A 122 7.33 -15.07 5.90
CA GLY A 122 8.01 -15.10 4.62
C GLY A 122 7.51 -16.17 3.65
N LEU A 123 7.89 -17.44 3.83
CA LEU A 123 7.59 -18.51 2.89
C LEU A 123 6.10 -18.94 2.81
N GLU A 124 5.19 -18.26 3.52
CA GLU A 124 3.74 -18.50 3.37
C GLU A 124 3.22 -18.04 2.01
N TRP A 125 3.89 -17.08 1.33
CA TRP A 125 3.39 -16.48 0.11
C TRP A 125 4.37 -16.49 -1.06
N TYR A 126 5.65 -16.82 -0.84
CA TYR A 126 6.66 -16.90 -1.90
C TYR A 126 7.56 -18.13 -1.78
N THR A 127 8.20 -18.51 -2.88
CA THR A 127 9.31 -19.45 -2.92
C THR A 127 10.62 -18.70 -3.13
N TYR A 128 11.73 -19.22 -2.62
CA TYR A 128 13.06 -18.65 -2.78
C TYR A 128 13.98 -19.59 -3.52
N ASN A 129 14.58 -19.13 -4.62
CA ASN A 129 15.60 -19.83 -5.34
C ASN A 129 17.00 -19.37 -4.88
N SER A 130 17.74 -20.22 -4.17
CA SER A 130 19.04 -19.89 -3.62
C SER A 130 20.16 -19.73 -4.68
N ILE A 131 19.99 -20.32 -5.86
CA ILE A 131 20.94 -20.21 -6.98
C ILE A 131 20.83 -18.84 -7.64
N THR A 132 19.61 -18.45 -8.02
CA THR A 132 19.33 -17.15 -8.65
C THR A 132 19.18 -16.02 -7.64
N ARG A 133 19.06 -16.35 -6.33
CA ARG A 133 18.80 -15.40 -5.23
C ARG A 133 17.51 -14.58 -5.42
N GLN A 134 16.53 -15.18 -6.08
CA GLN A 134 15.25 -14.55 -6.36
C GLN A 134 14.14 -15.24 -5.58
N PHE A 135 13.14 -14.47 -5.22
CA PHE A 135 11.89 -15.00 -4.69
C PHE A 135 10.77 -14.79 -5.71
N SER A 136 9.81 -15.70 -5.72
CA SER A 136 8.67 -15.66 -6.63
C SER A 136 7.38 -15.91 -5.87
N PRO A 137 6.32 -15.14 -6.12
CA PRO A 137 5.01 -15.36 -5.51
C PRO A 137 4.50 -16.79 -5.78
N ILE A 138 3.84 -17.39 -4.79
CA ILE A 138 3.19 -18.69 -4.96
C ILE A 138 1.83 -18.45 -5.58
N ALA A 139 1.57 -19.06 -6.74
CA ALA A 139 0.28 -18.98 -7.40
C ALA A 139 -0.85 -19.56 -6.52
N GLY A 140 -2.05 -18.98 -6.59
CA GLY A 140 -3.20 -19.44 -5.83
C GLY A 140 -3.15 -19.04 -4.33
N LYS A 141 -2.35 -18.05 -3.96
CA LYS A 141 -2.37 -17.44 -2.64
C LYS A 141 -3.14 -16.12 -2.71
N THR A 142 -4.23 -16.04 -1.98
CA THR A 142 -5.02 -14.81 -1.85
C THR A 142 -4.91 -14.27 -0.42
N PHE A 143 -4.51 -13.02 -0.33
CA PHE A 143 -4.52 -12.27 0.93
C PHE A 143 -5.90 -11.64 1.09
N VAL A 144 -6.51 -11.80 2.25
CA VAL A 144 -7.77 -11.14 2.60
C VAL A 144 -7.50 -10.25 3.81
N PHE A 145 -7.85 -8.97 3.67
CA PHE A 145 -7.62 -7.95 4.69
C PHE A 145 -8.93 -7.46 5.30
N VAL A 146 -8.89 -7.22 6.60
CA VAL A 146 -9.64 -6.15 7.22
C VAL A 146 -8.70 -4.95 7.22
N THR A 147 -9.08 -3.85 6.59
CA THR A 147 -8.24 -2.67 6.39
C THR A 147 -8.09 -1.84 7.68
N ALA A 148 -7.19 -0.87 7.72
CA ALA A 148 -6.95 -0.04 8.89
C ALA A 148 -8.21 0.73 9.36
N ASN A 149 -9.13 1.03 8.44
CA ASN A 149 -10.42 1.69 8.69
C ASN A 149 -11.62 0.73 8.78
N GLY A 150 -11.38 -0.59 8.92
CA GLY A 150 -12.44 -1.60 9.12
C GLY A 150 -13.22 -2.02 7.87
N LYS A 151 -12.71 -1.71 6.68
CA LYS A 151 -13.25 -2.19 5.41
C LYS A 151 -12.61 -3.52 5.02
N TYR A 152 -12.96 -4.05 3.85
CA TYR A 152 -12.40 -5.31 3.36
C TYR A 152 -11.65 -5.12 2.05
N ALA A 153 -10.57 -5.89 1.89
CA ALA A 153 -9.87 -6.00 0.62
C ALA A 153 -9.41 -7.44 0.41
N LYS A 154 -9.31 -7.87 -0.85
CA LYS A 154 -8.55 -9.06 -1.23
C LYS A 154 -7.44 -8.68 -2.19
N MET A 155 -6.32 -9.41 -2.14
CA MET A 155 -5.14 -9.12 -2.95
C MET A 155 -4.42 -10.41 -3.31
N GLU A 156 -3.77 -10.43 -4.47
CA GLU A 156 -2.72 -11.38 -4.81
C GLU A 156 -1.47 -10.66 -5.32
N VAL A 157 -0.32 -11.24 -5.08
CA VAL A 157 0.94 -10.79 -5.65
C VAL A 157 1.15 -11.50 -6.97
N LEU A 158 1.11 -10.75 -8.08
CA LEU A 158 1.32 -11.30 -9.43
C LEU A 158 2.80 -11.43 -9.76
N LYS A 159 3.60 -10.41 -9.40
CA LYS A 159 5.04 -10.35 -9.65
C LYS A 159 5.78 -9.63 -8.53
N ALA A 160 7.05 -9.97 -8.39
CA ALA A 160 7.99 -9.31 -7.49
C ALA A 160 9.38 -9.37 -8.16
N ASP A 161 9.67 -8.38 -8.99
CA ASP A 161 10.84 -8.36 -9.86
C ASP A 161 11.96 -7.48 -9.27
N PRO A 162 13.22 -7.97 -9.23
CA PRO A 162 14.37 -7.16 -8.84
C PRO A 162 14.54 -5.95 -9.77
N ALA A 163 14.71 -4.76 -9.20
CA ALA A 163 14.81 -3.52 -9.97
C ALA A 163 15.85 -2.55 -9.37
N ASN A 164 16.25 -1.56 -10.17
CA ASN A 164 16.99 -0.39 -9.73
C ASN A 164 16.04 0.72 -9.25
N ASP A 165 16.60 1.87 -8.85
CA ASP A 165 15.80 3.02 -8.35
C ASP A 165 14.85 3.62 -9.39
N ASN A 166 15.11 3.39 -10.68
CA ASN A 166 14.24 3.82 -11.78
C ASN A 166 13.16 2.77 -12.14
N GLY A 167 13.15 1.62 -11.45
CA GLY A 167 12.22 0.52 -11.74
C GLY A 167 12.61 -0.36 -12.93
N GLU A 168 13.84 -0.21 -13.44
CA GLU A 168 14.36 -1.05 -14.51
C GLU A 168 14.85 -2.39 -13.94
N PRO A 169 14.63 -3.51 -14.66
CA PRO A 169 15.05 -4.83 -14.19
C PRO A 169 16.54 -4.93 -13.95
N VAL A 170 16.92 -5.61 -12.86
CA VAL A 170 18.32 -6.00 -12.60
C VAL A 170 18.43 -7.50 -12.47
N THR A 171 19.56 -8.05 -12.94
CA THR A 171 19.86 -9.48 -12.88
C THR A 171 21.12 -9.74 -12.03
N PRO A 172 21.22 -10.90 -11.36
CA PRO A 172 22.42 -11.29 -10.65
C PRO A 172 23.67 -11.20 -11.56
N PRO A 173 24.84 -10.83 -11.02
CA PRO A 173 25.15 -10.64 -9.60
C PRO A 173 24.74 -9.26 -9.00
N THR A 174 24.16 -8.36 -9.81
CA THR A 174 23.74 -7.03 -9.33
C THR A 174 22.67 -7.16 -8.26
N ARG A 175 22.90 -6.48 -7.12
CA ARG A 175 21.89 -6.43 -6.06
C ARG A 175 20.81 -5.42 -6.42
N PRO A 176 19.53 -5.76 -6.29
CA PRO A 176 18.46 -4.80 -6.49
C PRO A 176 18.47 -3.73 -5.39
N THR A 177 18.26 -2.48 -5.76
CA THR A 177 17.96 -1.40 -4.81
C THR A 177 16.46 -1.29 -4.54
N ARG A 178 15.66 -1.82 -5.47
CA ARG A 178 14.19 -1.89 -5.39
C ARG A 178 13.68 -3.28 -5.78
N ILE A 179 12.47 -3.57 -5.35
CA ILE A 179 11.65 -4.65 -5.90
C ILE A 179 10.43 -4.00 -6.53
N LYS A 180 10.17 -4.31 -7.80
CA LYS A 180 8.95 -3.87 -8.48
C LYS A 180 7.86 -4.93 -8.27
N TYR A 181 6.84 -4.56 -7.51
CA TYR A 181 5.68 -5.39 -7.27
C TYR A 181 4.58 -5.09 -8.28
N THR A 182 3.94 -6.15 -8.79
CA THR A 182 2.66 -6.07 -9.48
C THR A 182 1.64 -6.79 -8.61
N LEU A 183 0.64 -6.06 -8.14
CA LEU A 183 -0.46 -6.58 -7.32
C LEU A 183 -1.78 -6.49 -8.07
N ARG A 184 -2.64 -7.50 -7.91
CA ARG A 184 -4.07 -7.39 -8.20
C ARG A 184 -4.83 -7.35 -6.88
N TYR A 185 -5.80 -6.43 -6.74
CA TYR A 185 -6.60 -6.32 -5.54
C TYR A 185 -8.01 -5.82 -5.84
N PHE A 186 -8.92 -6.10 -4.91
CA PHE A 186 -10.27 -5.55 -4.85
C PHE A 186 -10.46 -4.91 -3.48
N TYR A 187 -10.91 -3.66 -3.44
CA TYR A 187 -11.23 -2.95 -2.21
C TYR A 187 -12.74 -2.75 -2.09
N GLN A 188 -13.32 -3.24 -0.99
CA GLN A 188 -14.75 -3.12 -0.73
C GLN A 188 -15.03 -1.92 0.18
N LYS A 189 -15.29 -0.77 -0.44
CA LYS A 189 -15.45 0.50 0.26
C LYS A 189 -16.74 0.65 1.05
N ASN A 190 -17.78 -0.15 0.77
CA ASN A 190 -19.04 -0.11 1.50
C ASN A 190 -18.99 -0.86 2.85
N GLY A 191 -17.89 -1.55 3.15
CA GLY A 191 -17.67 -2.25 4.41
C GLY A 191 -18.37 -3.61 4.50
N THR A 192 -18.99 -4.12 3.44
CA THR A 192 -19.48 -5.50 3.40
C THR A 192 -18.33 -6.48 3.14
N PRO A 193 -18.41 -7.73 3.60
CA PRO A 193 -17.38 -8.72 3.30
C PRO A 193 -17.44 -9.27 1.87
N ASN A 194 -18.34 -8.80 1.02
CA ASN A 194 -18.56 -9.30 -0.33
C ASN A 194 -17.59 -8.67 -1.34
N PHE A 195 -16.95 -9.47 -2.19
CA PHE A 195 -16.01 -9.08 -3.24
C PHE A 195 -16.60 -9.24 -4.66
N GLN A 196 -17.91 -9.08 -4.78
CA GLN A 196 -18.63 -9.11 -6.06
C GLN A 196 -19.34 -7.78 -6.32
#